data_64b72afc55bc2ffc1ccd0af4f8bf3b92
#
_entry.id   64b72afc55bc2ffc1ccd0af4f8bf3b92
#
_cell.length_a   1.000
_cell.length_b   1.000
_cell.length_c   1.000
_cell.angle_alpha   90.00
_cell.angle_beta   90.00
_cell.angle_gamma   90.00
#
_symmetry.space_group_name_H-M   'P 1'
#
loop_
_entity.id
_entity.type
_entity.pdbx_description
1 polymer ?
#
loop_
_entity_poly.entity_id
_entity_poly.type
_entity_poly.pdbx_seq_one_letter_code
_entity_poly.pdbx_strand_id
1 'polypeptide(L)'
;MPQRTAAPRSNPSVGVCASVLAELLPDDPATLKALLLAQQRAFETREAERQAAFEAREAALQKVFDAREAERQRAFDAREAELQKAFEARILELYEQLRLARRRMFGPSSESHAGQAWLFDEAEALAESAPEALDTATLPPPATETTGEASADTGKKKARGKRKPLPIELPRIDVVHDVPEAERTCACGTPMVEIGQDVSEQLDIVPMQVRVLRHIRKRYGCPEGDQAPVTARAPAQVLPKSNASNDLLALLIVIKYVDGLPLARFEYVLARAGVLVPRQTLARWVIGTAQALQPLANLMRDVLLGHDVIHMDETPVQVLKEPGRAATSKSQMWVQRGGPPGKPVVLFEYDPSRAQAVPLRLLEGWKGHLMADGLESYGAIAFTEGVTRLGCWVHARRRFVDASKVLPAGKRGRAHEALALIGKLYAIEKDARELNDAQRLALRQSRSRAVIDELRRWLDQVLPTVPPTSVLGGALGYLHRQWPRLTRYLERGDLPIDNNLAENAIRPFVVGRNYARSTIMQTLRSRLLSCAGAHGLGFA
;
A
#
# COMPACT_ATOMS: atom_id res chain seq x y z
N MET A 1 30.86 -48.71 2.23
CA MET A 1 30.74 -50.11 1.81
C MET A 1 31.11 -50.22 0.34
N PRO A 2 32.04 -51.07 -0.13
CA PRO A 2 32.22 -52.45 0.29
C PRO A 2 33.66 -52.78 0.71
N GLN A 3 33.76 -53.80 1.53
CA GLN A 3 34.98 -54.45 1.95
C GLN A 3 35.62 -55.18 0.77
N ARG A 4 36.90 -54.93 0.50
CA ARG A 4 37.72 -55.82 -0.34
C ARG A 4 38.65 -56.59 0.57
N THR A 5 38.36 -57.85 0.74
CA THR A 5 39.24 -58.89 1.29
C THR A 5 40.43 -59.08 0.34
N ALA A 6 41.64 -58.83 0.88
CA ALA A 6 42.85 -59.13 0.17
C ALA A 6 43.30 -60.59 0.54
N ALA A 7 43.44 -61.46 -0.45
CA ALA A 7 43.96 -62.76 -0.31
C ALA A 7 45.47 -62.74 -0.01
N PRO A 8 46.02 -63.73 0.74
CA PRO A 8 47.43 -63.77 1.07
C PRO A 8 48.25 -64.15 -0.14
N ARG A 9 49.24 -63.34 -0.51
CA ARG A 9 50.23 -63.71 -1.51
C ARG A 9 51.21 -64.73 -0.92
N SER A 10 51.23 -65.86 -1.47
CA SER A 10 52.24 -66.94 -1.23
C SER A 10 53.64 -66.45 -1.61
N ASN A 11 54.55 -66.50 -0.62
CA ASN A 11 55.98 -66.28 -0.80
C ASN A 11 56.57 -67.48 -1.61
N PRO A 12 57.30 -67.26 -2.70
CA PRO A 12 58.05 -68.36 -3.32
C PRO A 12 59.23 -68.71 -2.44
N SER A 13 59.22 -69.93 -1.90
CA SER A 13 60.35 -70.56 -1.22
C SER A 13 61.53 -70.71 -2.19
N VAL A 14 62.52 -69.88 -2.01
CA VAL A 14 63.83 -70.11 -2.65
C VAL A 14 64.53 -71.27 -1.91
N GLY A 15 64.31 -72.45 -2.39
CA GLY A 15 65.10 -73.59 -1.98
C GLY A 15 66.49 -73.47 -2.64
N VAL A 16 67.38 -72.76 -1.96
CA VAL A 16 68.80 -72.82 -2.33
C VAL A 16 69.34 -74.18 -1.85
N CYS A 17 69.77 -75.04 -2.80
CA CYS A 17 70.37 -76.31 -2.53
C CYS A 17 71.54 -76.18 -1.55
N ALA A 18 71.37 -76.70 -0.36
CA ALA A 18 72.39 -76.74 0.67
C ALA A 18 73.68 -77.54 0.27
N SER A 19 73.61 -78.27 -0.80
CA SER A 19 74.74 -79.08 -1.28
C SER A 19 75.81 -78.30 -2.07
N VAL A 20 75.51 -77.12 -2.60
CA VAL A 20 76.51 -76.36 -3.37
C VAL A 20 77.32 -75.41 -2.52
N LEU A 21 76.88 -75.12 -1.31
CA LEU A 21 77.55 -74.20 -0.39
C LEU A 21 78.61 -74.90 0.49
N ALA A 22 78.59 -76.23 0.59
CA ALA A 22 79.57 -76.99 1.37
C ALA A 22 80.95 -77.12 0.73
N GLU A 23 81.04 -77.05 -0.62
CA GLU A 23 82.32 -77.15 -1.38
C GLU A 23 83.09 -75.83 -1.48
N LEU A 24 82.52 -74.71 -1.02
CA LEU A 24 83.13 -73.37 -1.11
C LEU A 24 83.55 -72.79 0.30
N LEU A 25 83.48 -73.65 1.32
CA LEU A 25 83.95 -73.23 2.67
C LEU A 25 85.40 -73.55 2.82
N PRO A 26 86.24 -72.59 3.32
CA PRO A 26 87.67 -72.88 3.57
C PRO A 26 87.81 -73.84 4.74
N ASP A 27 88.71 -74.80 4.60
CA ASP A 27 89.00 -75.87 5.57
C ASP A 27 89.79 -75.36 6.82
N ASP A 28 90.19 -74.07 6.80
CA ASP A 28 90.90 -73.49 7.90
C ASP A 28 89.90 -72.83 8.94
N PRO A 29 89.91 -73.26 10.19
CA PRO A 29 89.01 -72.81 11.25
C PRO A 29 89.08 -71.30 11.51
N ALA A 30 90.22 -70.68 11.26
CA ALA A 30 90.38 -69.19 11.51
C ALA A 30 89.65 -68.39 10.43
N THR A 31 89.74 -68.87 9.18
CA THR A 31 89.07 -68.21 8.00
C THR A 31 87.57 -68.44 8.02
N LEU A 32 87.09 -69.60 8.53
CA LEU A 32 85.64 -69.84 8.74
C LEU A 32 85.06 -68.96 9.82
N LYS A 33 85.76 -68.76 10.90
CA LYS A 33 85.36 -67.82 11.99
C LYS A 33 85.34 -66.41 11.49
N ALA A 34 86.30 -65.97 10.71
CA ALA A 34 86.29 -64.63 10.09
C ALA A 34 85.09 -64.35 9.17
N LEU A 35 84.73 -65.36 8.31
CA LEU A 35 83.55 -65.34 7.44
C LEU A 35 82.24 -65.28 8.24
N LEU A 36 82.10 -66.11 9.31
CA LEU A 36 80.94 -66.06 10.19
C LEU A 36 80.77 -64.69 10.88
N LEU A 37 81.85 -64.13 11.40
CA LEU A 37 81.83 -62.79 12.00
C LEU A 37 81.50 -61.69 10.98
N ALA A 38 82.02 -61.84 9.72
CA ALA A 38 81.69 -60.88 8.65
C ALA A 38 80.20 -60.99 8.26
N GLN A 39 79.68 -62.25 8.17
CA GLN A 39 78.27 -62.46 7.88
C GLN A 39 77.35 -61.93 9.03
N GLN A 40 77.76 -62.17 10.26
CA GLN A 40 77.01 -61.67 11.42
C GLN A 40 76.97 -60.09 11.41
N ARG A 41 78.11 -59.48 11.19
CA ARG A 41 78.16 -57.97 11.06
C ARG A 41 77.30 -57.48 9.91
N ALA A 42 77.34 -58.18 8.74
CA ALA A 42 76.53 -57.77 7.62
C ALA A 42 75.03 -57.99 7.86
N PHE A 43 74.66 -59.00 8.68
CA PHE A 43 73.28 -59.20 9.10
C PHE A 43 72.83 -58.05 10.08
N GLU A 44 73.67 -57.83 11.09
CA GLU A 44 73.38 -56.73 12.07
C GLU A 44 73.27 -55.36 11.37
N THR A 45 74.14 -55.09 10.42
CA THR A 45 74.09 -53.85 9.62
C THR A 45 72.78 -53.75 8.81
N ARG A 46 72.36 -54.81 8.11
CA ARG A 46 71.10 -54.86 7.35
C ARG A 46 69.87 -54.79 8.24
N GLU A 47 69.94 -55.32 9.45
CA GLU A 47 68.87 -55.25 10.42
C GLU A 47 68.73 -53.81 10.98
N ALA A 48 69.86 -53.18 11.30
CA ALA A 48 69.91 -51.77 11.72
C ALA A 48 69.39 -50.84 10.58
N GLU A 49 69.79 -51.09 9.34
CA GLU A 49 69.27 -50.32 8.17
C GLU A 49 67.76 -50.51 7.98
N ARG A 50 67.22 -51.73 8.14
CA ARG A 50 65.80 -52.01 8.06
C ARG A 50 65.02 -51.33 9.19
N GLN A 51 65.58 -51.38 10.39
CA GLN A 51 64.97 -50.73 11.54
C GLN A 51 64.95 -49.20 11.35
N ALA A 52 66.05 -48.59 10.93
CA ALA A 52 66.12 -47.15 10.65
C ALA A 52 65.16 -46.75 9.51
N ALA A 53 65.03 -47.57 8.45
CA ALA A 53 64.06 -47.30 7.39
C ALA A 53 62.60 -47.44 7.83
N PHE A 54 62.30 -48.37 8.73
CA PHE A 54 60.98 -48.52 9.33
C PHE A 54 60.63 -47.30 10.20
N GLU A 55 61.52 -46.91 11.12
CA GLU A 55 61.36 -45.73 11.99
C GLU A 55 61.20 -44.42 11.17
N ALA A 56 62.00 -44.26 10.09
CA ALA A 56 61.88 -43.14 9.21
C ALA A 56 60.51 -43.09 8.48
N ARG A 57 60.00 -44.27 8.08
CA ARG A 57 58.67 -44.38 7.44
C ARG A 57 57.55 -44.10 8.44
N GLU A 58 57.66 -44.62 9.66
CA GLU A 58 56.68 -44.34 10.74
C GLU A 58 56.65 -42.85 11.07
N ALA A 59 57.82 -42.21 11.25
CA ALA A 59 57.92 -40.79 11.49
C ALA A 59 57.35 -39.95 10.34
N ALA A 60 57.55 -40.39 9.09
CA ALA A 60 56.94 -39.71 7.92
C ALA A 60 55.41 -39.85 7.87
N LEU A 61 54.87 -40.99 8.20
CA LEU A 61 53.42 -41.24 8.29
C LEU A 61 52.81 -40.43 9.43
N GLN A 62 53.48 -40.37 10.59
CA GLN A 62 53.02 -39.55 11.72
C GLN A 62 52.95 -38.06 11.32
N LYS A 63 53.99 -37.52 10.66
CA LYS A 63 53.98 -36.14 10.17
C LYS A 63 52.82 -35.86 9.20
N VAL A 64 52.51 -36.78 8.31
CA VAL A 64 51.39 -36.65 7.38
C VAL A 64 50.05 -36.68 8.11
N PHE A 65 49.93 -37.56 9.13
CA PHE A 65 48.75 -37.64 9.98
C PHE A 65 48.52 -36.32 10.77
N ASP A 66 49.54 -35.86 11.45
CA ASP A 66 49.49 -34.62 12.25
C ASP A 66 49.18 -33.41 11.36
N ALA A 67 49.77 -33.34 10.17
CA ALA A 67 49.46 -32.27 9.20
C ALA A 67 47.99 -32.27 8.77
N ARG A 68 47.42 -33.48 8.46
CA ARG A 68 46.01 -33.61 8.10
C ARG A 68 45.06 -33.29 9.27
N GLU A 69 45.44 -33.65 10.47
CA GLU A 69 44.66 -33.35 11.68
C GLU A 69 44.64 -31.83 11.93
N ALA A 70 45.80 -31.17 11.83
CA ALA A 70 45.93 -29.74 11.94
C ALA A 70 45.13 -28.97 10.84
N GLU A 71 45.12 -29.49 9.63
CA GLU A 71 44.30 -28.93 8.53
C GLU A 71 42.81 -29.09 8.81
N ARG A 72 42.34 -30.25 9.26
CA ARG A 72 40.95 -30.48 9.67
C ARG A 72 40.53 -29.58 10.79
N GLN A 73 41.38 -29.42 11.82
CA GLN A 73 41.11 -28.54 12.96
C GLN A 73 40.98 -27.06 12.50
N ARG A 74 41.89 -26.58 11.66
CA ARG A 74 41.81 -25.21 11.09
C ARG A 74 40.54 -25.01 10.30
N ALA A 75 40.12 -25.98 9.49
CA ALA A 75 38.90 -25.91 8.72
C ALA A 75 37.64 -25.91 9.62
N PHE A 76 37.68 -26.68 10.71
CA PHE A 76 36.61 -26.70 11.73
C PHE A 76 36.51 -25.35 12.45
N ASP A 77 37.64 -24.82 12.96
CA ASP A 77 37.68 -23.54 13.66
C ASP A 77 37.24 -22.38 12.77
N ALA A 78 37.65 -22.39 11.48
CA ALA A 78 37.21 -21.39 10.50
C ALA A 78 35.69 -21.44 10.28
N ARG A 79 35.11 -22.65 10.17
CA ARG A 79 33.67 -22.83 9.98
C ARG A 79 32.87 -22.45 11.23
N GLU A 80 33.38 -22.75 12.42
CA GLU A 80 32.77 -22.34 13.68
C GLU A 80 32.76 -20.81 13.80
N ALA A 81 33.87 -20.15 13.49
CA ALA A 81 33.95 -18.68 13.48
C ALA A 81 32.97 -18.03 12.48
N GLU A 82 32.80 -18.61 11.29
CA GLU A 82 31.80 -18.16 10.32
C GLU A 82 30.36 -18.31 10.84
N LEU A 83 30.05 -19.46 11.44
CA LEU A 83 28.71 -19.72 12.01
C LEU A 83 28.43 -18.79 13.17
N GLN A 84 29.39 -18.55 14.05
CA GLN A 84 29.23 -17.63 15.18
C GLN A 84 28.99 -16.21 14.69
N LYS A 85 29.74 -15.75 13.70
CA LYS A 85 29.56 -14.44 13.08
C LYS A 85 28.19 -14.29 12.39
N ALA A 86 27.72 -15.33 11.71
CA ALA A 86 26.39 -15.36 11.11
C ALA A 86 25.28 -15.34 12.18
N PHE A 87 25.48 -16.07 13.27
CA PHE A 87 24.53 -16.12 14.40
C PHE A 87 24.43 -14.76 15.11
N GLU A 88 25.56 -14.10 15.40
CA GLU A 88 25.60 -12.76 15.99
C GLU A 88 24.91 -11.72 15.10
N ALA A 89 25.15 -11.77 13.78
CA ALA A 89 24.48 -10.91 12.81
C ALA A 89 22.95 -11.13 12.83
N ARG A 90 22.50 -12.38 12.93
CA ARG A 90 21.07 -12.73 13.02
C ARG A 90 20.42 -12.26 14.31
N ILE A 91 21.11 -12.39 15.42
CA ILE A 91 20.64 -11.86 16.71
C ILE A 91 20.49 -10.32 16.63
N LEU A 92 21.47 -9.62 16.08
CA LEU A 92 21.42 -8.17 15.94
C LEU A 92 20.21 -7.76 15.07
N GLU A 93 20.00 -8.43 13.94
CA GLU A 93 18.84 -8.20 13.08
C GLU A 93 17.50 -8.38 13.82
N LEU A 94 17.36 -9.45 14.60
CA LEU A 94 16.15 -9.71 15.37
C LEU A 94 15.91 -8.64 16.45
N TYR A 95 16.98 -8.17 17.12
CA TYR A 95 16.88 -7.06 18.08
C TYR A 95 16.46 -5.75 17.40
N GLU A 96 16.98 -5.45 16.21
CA GLU A 96 16.56 -4.29 15.42
C GLU A 96 15.08 -4.37 15.06
N GLN A 97 14.62 -5.52 14.55
CA GLN A 97 13.21 -5.75 14.22
C GLN A 97 12.29 -5.62 15.44
N LEU A 98 12.71 -6.18 16.59
CA LEU A 98 11.95 -6.08 17.83
C LEU A 98 11.83 -4.64 18.33
N ARG A 99 12.94 -3.86 18.29
CA ARG A 99 12.94 -2.43 18.65
C ARG A 99 12.03 -1.62 17.73
N LEU A 100 12.09 -1.89 16.44
CA LEU A 100 11.25 -1.22 15.46
C LEU A 100 9.76 -1.57 15.68
N ALA A 101 9.45 -2.84 15.89
CA ALA A 101 8.09 -3.30 16.18
C ALA A 101 7.55 -2.68 17.47
N ARG A 102 8.36 -2.66 18.55
CA ARG A 102 7.98 -2.04 19.83
C ARG A 102 7.73 -0.54 19.69
N ARG A 103 8.56 0.19 18.92
CA ARG A 103 8.33 1.62 18.67
C ARG A 103 7.12 1.90 17.79
N ARG A 104 6.81 1.02 16.81
CA ARG A 104 5.59 1.13 16.00
C ARG A 104 4.32 0.89 16.82
N MET A 105 4.37 0.02 17.84
CA MET A 105 3.23 -0.30 18.70
C MET A 105 3.05 0.69 19.84
N PHE A 106 4.14 1.20 20.44
CA PHE A 106 4.12 1.95 21.70
C PHE A 106 4.86 3.29 21.63
N GLY A 107 5.45 3.66 20.48
CA GLY A 107 6.13 4.95 20.31
C GLY A 107 5.17 6.03 19.85
N PRO A 108 5.52 7.32 20.06
CA PRO A 108 4.74 8.44 19.51
C PRO A 108 4.65 8.28 18.00
N SER A 109 3.42 8.36 17.47
CA SER A 109 3.12 8.13 16.05
C SER A 109 3.44 9.32 15.15
N SER A 110 3.87 10.46 15.70
CA SER A 110 4.14 11.66 14.94
C SER A 110 5.63 11.82 14.60
N GLU A 111 5.90 12.08 13.34
CA GLU A 111 7.17 12.60 12.84
C GLU A 111 7.20 14.13 13.03
N SER A 112 7.08 14.64 14.25
CA SER A 112 7.16 16.07 14.49
C SER A 112 8.60 16.56 14.29
N HIS A 113 8.87 17.17 13.15
CA HIS A 113 10.01 18.02 12.92
C HIS A 113 9.54 19.46 12.82
N ALA A 114 10.17 20.37 13.55
CA ALA A 114 9.81 21.79 13.66
C ALA A 114 9.72 22.58 12.32
N GLY A 115 10.05 21.96 11.20
CA GLY A 115 9.85 22.51 9.85
C GLY A 115 8.77 21.83 9.01
N GLN A 116 8.17 20.74 9.51
CA GLN A 116 7.16 19.94 8.82
C GLN A 116 5.77 20.06 9.49
N ALA A 117 5.69 20.80 10.59
CA ALA A 117 4.54 20.96 11.48
C ALA A 117 3.28 21.56 10.81
N TRP A 118 3.37 22.09 9.61
CA TRP A 118 2.24 22.77 8.95
C TRP A 118 1.33 21.87 8.13
N LEU A 119 1.65 20.58 7.98
CA LEU A 119 0.88 19.68 7.10
C LEU A 119 0.26 18.45 7.81
N PHE A 120 0.61 18.17 9.06
CA PHE A 120 0.23 16.91 9.70
C PHE A 120 -0.47 17.03 11.07
N ASP A 121 -0.47 18.21 11.73
CA ASP A 121 -0.63 18.25 13.19
C ASP A 121 -2.03 18.49 13.76
N GLU A 122 -3.01 19.04 13.01
CA GLU A 122 -4.29 19.36 13.64
C GLU A 122 -5.13 18.13 14.01
N ALA A 123 -5.12 17.08 13.20
CA ALA A 123 -5.92 15.88 13.49
C ALA A 123 -5.22 14.92 14.46
N GLU A 124 -3.88 14.90 14.49
CA GLU A 124 -3.08 14.09 15.43
C GLU A 124 -2.93 14.76 16.79
N ALA A 125 -2.75 16.09 16.82
CA ALA A 125 -2.75 16.88 18.06
C ALA A 125 -4.10 16.81 18.79
N LEU A 126 -5.22 16.77 18.06
CA LEU A 126 -6.55 16.56 18.64
C LEU A 126 -6.78 15.13 19.12
N ALA A 127 -6.13 14.14 18.54
CA ALA A 127 -6.20 12.74 18.99
C ALA A 127 -5.34 12.48 20.24
N GLU A 128 -4.24 13.22 20.42
CA GLU A 128 -3.39 13.16 21.62
C GLU A 128 -3.92 13.96 22.81
N SER A 129 -4.80 14.94 22.58
CA SER A 129 -5.38 15.78 23.63
C SER A 129 -6.75 15.32 24.17
N ALA A 130 -7.26 14.18 23.73
CA ALA A 130 -8.48 13.59 24.29
C ALA A 130 -8.16 12.91 25.64
N PRO A 131 -8.70 13.38 26.78
CA PRO A 131 -8.54 12.70 28.04
C PRO A 131 -9.23 11.33 27.98
N GLU A 132 -8.56 10.32 28.50
CA GLU A 132 -9.17 9.06 28.90
C GLU A 132 -10.32 9.37 29.87
N ALA A 133 -11.54 9.20 29.46
CA ALA A 133 -12.71 8.78 30.22
C ALA A 133 -13.98 9.10 29.42
N LEU A 134 -14.49 8.14 28.72
CA LEU A 134 -15.93 8.06 28.47
C LEU A 134 -16.37 6.66 28.86
N ASP A 135 -16.92 6.64 30.06
CA ASP A 135 -17.61 5.51 30.63
C ASP A 135 -18.58 4.87 29.63
N THR A 136 -18.55 3.57 29.59
CA THR A 136 -19.53 2.70 28.97
C THR A 136 -20.94 3.01 29.46
N ALA A 137 -21.63 3.92 28.77
CA ALA A 137 -23.07 4.04 28.92
C ALA A 137 -23.73 2.82 28.26
N THR A 138 -24.22 1.95 29.11
CA THR A 138 -25.02 0.77 28.83
C THR A 138 -26.22 1.16 27.97
N LEU A 139 -26.27 0.62 26.74
CA LEU A 139 -27.46 0.65 25.90
C LEU A 139 -28.55 -0.21 26.55
N PRO A 140 -29.81 0.23 26.56
CA PRO A 140 -30.91 -0.61 27.03
C PRO A 140 -31.08 -1.80 26.08
N PRO A 141 -31.51 -2.98 26.60
CA PRO A 141 -31.66 -4.18 25.81
C PRO A 141 -32.81 -4.03 24.79
N PRO A 142 -32.68 -4.68 23.61
CA PRO A 142 -33.75 -4.66 22.62
C PRO A 142 -34.99 -5.36 23.13
N ALA A 143 -36.15 -4.72 22.93
CA ALA A 143 -37.44 -5.30 23.25
C ALA A 143 -37.68 -6.61 22.49
N THR A 144 -38.08 -7.62 23.22
CA THR A 144 -38.41 -8.97 22.77
C THR A 144 -39.60 -8.90 21.82
N GLU A 145 -39.42 -9.31 20.57
CA GLU A 145 -40.50 -9.54 19.64
C GLU A 145 -41.18 -10.89 19.98
N THR A 146 -42.44 -10.81 20.31
CA THR A 146 -43.32 -11.97 20.44
C THR A 146 -43.59 -12.60 19.08
N THR A 147 -43.38 -13.90 19.01
CA THR A 147 -43.71 -14.80 17.92
C THR A 147 -45.21 -14.80 17.63
N GLY A 148 -45.58 -14.55 16.39
CA GLY A 148 -46.92 -14.76 15.82
C GLY A 148 -46.80 -15.57 14.53
N GLU A 149 -47.55 -16.61 14.47
CA GLU A 149 -47.52 -17.77 13.58
C GLU A 149 -47.62 -17.49 12.07
N ALA A 150 -47.04 -18.40 11.32
CA ALA A 150 -47.11 -18.51 9.88
C ALA A 150 -48.52 -18.87 9.39
N SER A 151 -49.00 -18.16 8.36
CA SER A 151 -49.97 -18.74 7.41
C SER A 151 -49.54 -18.34 5.98
N ALA A 152 -49.39 -19.37 5.16
CA ALA A 152 -49.21 -19.29 3.73
C ALA A 152 -50.43 -18.66 3.06
N ASP A 153 -50.28 -17.78 2.11
CA ASP A 153 -50.94 -17.88 0.81
C ASP A 153 -50.61 -16.77 -0.21
N THR A 154 -50.51 -17.19 -1.44
CA THR A 154 -50.84 -16.62 -2.75
C THR A 154 -50.32 -15.20 -3.11
N GLY A 155 -49.62 -15.21 -4.22
CA GLY A 155 -49.11 -14.08 -4.98
C GLY A 155 -50.11 -12.97 -5.30
N LYS A 156 -50.03 -11.90 -4.50
CA LYS A 156 -50.53 -10.58 -4.89
C LYS A 156 -49.36 -9.63 -4.98
N LYS A 157 -49.14 -9.04 -6.15
CA LYS A 157 -48.21 -7.93 -6.35
C LYS A 157 -48.44 -6.89 -5.25
N LYS A 158 -47.49 -6.78 -4.28
CA LYS A 158 -47.56 -5.76 -3.22
C LYS A 158 -47.66 -4.38 -3.90
N ALA A 159 -48.81 -3.73 -3.71
CA ALA A 159 -48.99 -2.33 -4.07
C ALA A 159 -47.83 -1.53 -3.43
N ARG A 160 -47.16 -0.70 -4.22
CA ARG A 160 -46.11 0.23 -3.73
C ARG A 160 -46.71 1.03 -2.58
N GLY A 161 -46.23 0.80 -1.36
CA GLY A 161 -46.70 1.51 -0.18
C GLY A 161 -46.64 3.02 -0.42
N LYS A 162 -47.71 3.73 -0.11
CA LYS A 162 -47.76 5.20 -0.15
C LYS A 162 -46.64 5.75 0.74
N ARG A 163 -45.90 6.78 0.23
CA ARG A 163 -44.89 7.48 1.04
C ARG A 163 -45.55 7.98 2.31
N LYS A 164 -44.87 7.81 3.45
CA LYS A 164 -45.30 8.45 4.71
C LYS A 164 -45.19 9.95 4.54
N PRO A 165 -46.23 10.72 4.97
CA PRO A 165 -46.16 12.18 4.92
C PRO A 165 -45.00 12.68 5.77
N LEU A 166 -44.42 13.83 5.36
CA LEU A 166 -43.39 14.51 6.13
C LEU A 166 -43.98 15.07 7.44
N PRO A 167 -43.19 15.17 8.55
CA PRO A 167 -43.67 15.67 9.83
C PRO A 167 -44.33 17.06 9.69
N ILE A 168 -45.50 17.22 10.31
CA ILE A 168 -46.32 18.46 10.21
C ILE A 168 -45.64 19.64 10.95
N GLU A 169 -44.84 19.32 11.97
CA GLU A 169 -44.18 20.34 12.81
C GLU A 169 -43.00 21.04 12.11
N LEU A 170 -42.52 20.52 10.97
CA LEU A 170 -41.44 21.16 10.25
C LEU A 170 -41.96 22.38 9.49
N PRO A 171 -41.23 23.52 9.54
CA PRO A 171 -41.60 24.73 8.79
C PRO A 171 -41.64 24.41 7.28
N ARG A 172 -42.73 24.83 6.62
CA ARG A 172 -42.93 24.66 5.19
C ARG A 172 -42.69 26.00 4.49
N ILE A 173 -41.87 25.99 3.46
CA ILE A 173 -41.61 27.13 2.61
C ILE A 173 -42.24 26.84 1.28
N ASP A 174 -43.23 27.64 0.90
CA ASP A 174 -43.91 27.51 -0.38
C ASP A 174 -43.01 28.05 -1.50
N VAL A 175 -42.67 27.19 -2.44
CA VAL A 175 -41.97 27.55 -3.68
C VAL A 175 -42.96 27.42 -4.81
N VAL A 176 -43.52 28.55 -5.23
CA VAL A 176 -44.53 28.60 -6.27
C VAL A 176 -43.85 28.56 -7.63
N HIS A 177 -44.18 27.57 -8.43
CA HIS A 177 -43.78 27.50 -9.85
C HIS A 177 -44.99 27.83 -10.69
N ASP A 178 -44.85 28.86 -11.49
CA ASP A 178 -45.93 29.31 -12.39
C ASP A 178 -45.57 29.03 -13.84
N VAL A 179 -46.60 28.90 -14.69
CA VAL A 179 -46.43 28.77 -16.13
C VAL A 179 -46.06 30.16 -16.70
N PRO A 180 -45.03 30.29 -17.58
CA PRO A 180 -44.69 31.56 -18.22
C PRO A 180 -45.92 32.17 -18.89
N GLU A 181 -46.06 33.51 -18.86
CA GLU A 181 -47.21 34.21 -19.46
C GLU A 181 -47.44 33.86 -20.94
N ALA A 182 -46.35 33.66 -21.69
CA ALA A 182 -46.42 33.23 -23.09
C ALA A 182 -47.06 31.86 -23.28
N GLU A 183 -47.04 30.99 -22.28
CA GLU A 183 -47.62 29.64 -22.33
C GLU A 183 -49.02 29.58 -21.69
N ARG A 184 -49.56 30.72 -21.20
CA ARG A 184 -50.90 30.82 -20.58
C ARG A 184 -51.99 31.23 -21.57
N THR A 185 -51.68 31.32 -22.84
CA THR A 185 -52.67 31.60 -23.91
C THR A 185 -52.99 30.33 -24.64
N CYS A 186 -54.27 29.95 -24.69
CA CYS A 186 -54.74 28.79 -25.44
C CYS A 186 -54.55 29.03 -26.96
N ALA A 187 -54.47 27.96 -27.75
CA ALA A 187 -54.40 28.03 -29.20
C ALA A 187 -55.63 28.75 -29.82
N CYS A 188 -56.76 28.84 -29.10
CA CYS A 188 -57.93 29.62 -29.46
C CYS A 188 -57.81 31.13 -29.19
N GLY A 189 -56.66 31.60 -28.61
CA GLY A 189 -56.40 32.99 -28.25
C GLY A 189 -56.94 33.43 -26.90
N THR A 190 -57.64 32.55 -26.15
CA THR A 190 -58.23 32.88 -24.85
C THR A 190 -57.20 32.69 -23.74
N PRO A 191 -57.04 33.63 -22.75
CA PRO A 191 -56.21 33.41 -21.59
C PRO A 191 -56.69 32.22 -20.76
N MET A 192 -55.77 31.32 -20.39
CA MET A 192 -56.07 30.16 -19.53
C MET A 192 -56.28 30.62 -18.07
N VAL A 193 -57.23 29.99 -17.39
CA VAL A 193 -57.55 30.24 -15.96
C VAL A 193 -56.93 29.15 -15.11
N GLU A 194 -56.44 29.50 -13.91
CA GLU A 194 -55.95 28.53 -12.93
C GLU A 194 -57.11 27.62 -12.49
N ILE A 195 -56.95 26.32 -12.73
CA ILE A 195 -57.96 25.29 -12.38
C ILE A 195 -57.52 24.39 -11.22
N GLY A 196 -56.30 24.58 -10.72
CA GLY A 196 -55.78 23.81 -9.60
C GLY A 196 -54.26 23.88 -9.50
N GLN A 197 -53.74 23.21 -8.52
CA GLN A 197 -52.29 23.13 -8.26
C GLN A 197 -51.89 21.70 -7.89
N ASP A 198 -50.75 21.26 -8.39
CA ASP A 198 -50.11 20.02 -7.95
C ASP A 198 -49.09 20.33 -6.88
N VAL A 199 -49.30 19.81 -5.67
CA VAL A 199 -48.41 20.04 -4.52
C VAL A 199 -47.50 18.84 -4.29
N SER A 200 -46.19 19.06 -4.23
CA SER A 200 -45.20 18.06 -3.87
C SER A 200 -44.27 18.61 -2.78
N GLU A 201 -43.94 17.75 -1.81
CA GLU A 201 -43.09 18.15 -0.68
C GLU A 201 -41.70 17.52 -0.84
N GLN A 202 -40.64 18.30 -0.53
CA GLN A 202 -39.24 17.88 -0.48
C GLN A 202 -38.63 18.32 0.85
N LEU A 203 -37.75 17.47 1.43
CA LEU A 203 -36.94 17.87 2.55
C LEU A 203 -35.78 18.76 2.08
N ASP A 204 -35.63 19.90 2.72
CA ASP A 204 -34.51 20.83 2.53
C ASP A 204 -33.78 21.05 3.86
N ILE A 205 -32.49 21.37 3.81
CA ILE A 205 -31.66 21.63 4.98
C ILE A 205 -30.87 22.93 4.75
N VAL A 206 -31.10 23.88 5.64
CA VAL A 206 -30.13 24.97 5.90
C VAL A 206 -29.26 24.49 7.07
N PRO A 207 -27.95 24.82 7.14
CA PRO A 207 -27.13 24.38 8.27
C PRO A 207 -27.84 24.58 9.61
N MET A 208 -27.98 23.48 10.38
CA MET A 208 -28.71 23.42 11.65
C MET A 208 -30.24 23.59 11.61
N GLN A 209 -30.87 23.71 10.42
CA GLN A 209 -32.30 23.75 10.26
C GLN A 209 -32.78 22.73 9.24
N VAL A 210 -33.74 21.90 9.63
CA VAL A 210 -34.44 21.01 8.72
C VAL A 210 -35.79 21.64 8.37
N ARG A 211 -36.05 21.81 7.08
CA ARG A 211 -37.28 22.43 6.57
C ARG A 211 -37.87 21.60 5.43
N VAL A 212 -39.16 21.81 5.17
CA VAL A 212 -39.86 21.17 4.05
C VAL A 212 -40.06 22.20 2.95
N LEU A 213 -39.57 21.91 1.74
CA LEU A 213 -39.89 22.69 0.55
C LEU A 213 -41.22 22.18 -0.01
N ARG A 214 -42.26 23.01 0.02
CA ARG A 214 -43.57 22.72 -0.53
C ARG A 214 -43.68 23.32 -1.92
N HIS A 215 -43.54 22.48 -2.96
CA HIS A 215 -43.63 22.93 -4.35
C HIS A 215 -45.08 22.97 -4.77
N ILE A 216 -45.59 24.16 -5.04
CA ILE A 216 -46.95 24.43 -5.52
C ILE A 216 -46.87 24.73 -7.03
N ARG A 217 -47.39 23.83 -7.83
CA ARG A 217 -47.43 23.99 -9.30
C ARG A 217 -48.84 24.32 -9.74
N LYS A 218 -49.03 25.53 -10.19
CA LYS A 218 -50.33 25.98 -10.71
C LYS A 218 -50.69 25.28 -12.01
N ARG A 219 -51.96 24.97 -12.15
CA ARG A 219 -52.54 24.32 -13.31
C ARG A 219 -53.57 25.25 -13.94
N TYR A 220 -53.42 25.50 -15.22
CA TYR A 220 -54.29 26.35 -16.01
C TYR A 220 -55.05 25.53 -17.02
N GLY A 221 -56.36 25.79 -17.17
CA GLY A 221 -57.21 25.17 -18.15
C GLY A 221 -57.85 26.24 -19.06
N CYS A 222 -58.14 25.88 -20.28
CA CYS A 222 -58.93 26.69 -21.17
C CYS A 222 -60.43 26.64 -20.74
N PRO A 223 -61.10 27.80 -20.48
CA PRO A 223 -62.52 27.82 -20.16
C PRO A 223 -63.40 27.19 -21.22
N GLU A 224 -62.99 27.34 -22.52
CA GLU A 224 -63.73 26.77 -23.67
C GLU A 224 -63.44 25.27 -23.87
N GLY A 225 -62.48 24.69 -23.15
CA GLY A 225 -62.16 23.27 -23.24
C GLY A 225 -61.34 22.82 -24.45
N ASP A 226 -60.89 23.74 -25.30
CA ASP A 226 -60.18 23.47 -26.57
C ASP A 226 -58.75 22.90 -26.37
N GLN A 227 -58.16 23.13 -25.21
CA GLN A 227 -56.81 22.67 -24.91
C GLN A 227 -56.75 21.93 -23.60
N ALA A 228 -55.91 20.85 -23.58
CA ALA A 228 -55.62 20.13 -22.34
C ALA A 228 -54.98 21.05 -21.29
N PRO A 229 -55.31 20.84 -19.99
CA PRO A 229 -54.74 21.66 -18.90
C PRO A 229 -53.21 21.66 -18.89
N VAL A 230 -52.61 22.83 -18.76
CA VAL A 230 -51.16 23.02 -18.65
C VAL A 230 -50.79 23.19 -17.18
N THR A 231 -49.86 22.40 -16.70
CA THR A 231 -49.31 22.49 -15.34
C THR A 231 -47.89 23.04 -15.37
N ALA A 232 -47.58 23.97 -14.48
CA ALA A 232 -46.22 24.49 -14.32
C ALA A 232 -45.21 23.37 -14.23
N ARG A 233 -44.05 23.50 -14.89
CA ARG A 233 -43.00 22.50 -14.88
C ARG A 233 -42.41 22.37 -13.46
N ALA A 234 -42.13 21.15 -13.04
CA ALA A 234 -41.40 20.93 -11.78
C ALA A 234 -39.94 21.37 -11.92
N PRO A 235 -39.31 21.87 -10.85
CA PRO A 235 -37.88 22.17 -10.87
C PRO A 235 -37.07 20.91 -11.21
N ALA A 236 -35.92 21.10 -11.82
CA ALA A 236 -35.01 20.01 -12.11
C ALA A 236 -34.50 19.39 -10.79
N GLN A 237 -34.61 18.09 -10.67
CA GLN A 237 -34.17 17.32 -9.52
C GLN A 237 -33.08 16.34 -9.93
N VAL A 238 -31.99 16.27 -9.16
CA VAL A 238 -30.93 15.27 -9.35
C VAL A 238 -31.50 13.85 -9.25
N LEU A 239 -32.41 13.63 -8.31
CA LEU A 239 -33.14 12.37 -8.16
C LEU A 239 -34.65 12.58 -8.38
N PRO A 240 -35.16 12.29 -9.59
CA PRO A 240 -36.59 12.41 -9.87
C PRO A 240 -37.43 11.60 -8.89
N LYS A 241 -38.56 12.17 -8.44
CA LYS A 241 -39.47 11.56 -7.48
C LYS A 241 -38.88 11.26 -6.09
N SER A 242 -37.72 11.83 -5.76
CA SER A 242 -37.19 11.84 -4.40
C SER A 242 -37.89 12.92 -3.56
N ASN A 243 -37.95 12.69 -2.25
CA ASN A 243 -38.32 13.73 -1.28
C ASN A 243 -37.08 14.42 -0.66
N ALA A 244 -35.89 14.21 -1.22
CA ALA A 244 -34.70 15.00 -0.90
C ALA A 244 -34.52 16.15 -1.88
N SER A 245 -34.30 17.36 -1.39
CA SER A 245 -33.86 18.49 -2.21
C SER A 245 -32.45 18.26 -2.75
N ASN A 246 -32.07 19.00 -3.78
CA ASN A 246 -30.70 18.94 -4.31
C ASN A 246 -29.67 19.35 -3.24
N ASP A 247 -30.02 20.31 -2.36
CA ASP A 247 -29.14 20.77 -1.25
C ASP A 247 -28.95 19.67 -0.21
N LEU A 248 -30.03 18.93 0.16
CA LEU A 248 -29.91 17.79 1.05
C LEU A 248 -29.04 16.67 0.46
N LEU A 249 -29.17 16.42 -0.84
CA LEU A 249 -28.32 15.43 -1.52
C LEU A 249 -26.85 15.88 -1.54
N ALA A 250 -26.57 17.14 -1.82
CA ALA A 250 -25.22 17.71 -1.77
C ALA A 250 -24.63 17.59 -0.37
N LEU A 251 -25.39 18.01 0.66
CA LEU A 251 -24.98 17.89 2.06
C LEU A 251 -24.69 16.45 2.45
N LEU A 252 -25.55 15.50 2.04
CA LEU A 252 -25.37 14.07 2.34
C LEU A 252 -24.07 13.51 1.75
N ILE A 253 -23.72 13.93 0.53
CA ILE A 253 -22.45 13.53 -0.12
C ILE A 253 -21.25 14.14 0.63
N VAL A 254 -21.29 15.42 0.99
CA VAL A 254 -20.22 16.09 1.73
C VAL A 254 -20.03 15.44 3.10
N ILE A 255 -21.08 15.30 3.89
CA ILE A 255 -21.03 14.67 5.21
C ILE A 255 -20.47 13.24 5.12
N LYS A 256 -20.89 12.48 4.10
CA LYS A 256 -20.47 11.10 3.94
C LYS A 256 -19.00 10.96 3.53
N TYR A 257 -18.52 11.75 2.58
CA TYR A 257 -17.23 11.55 1.93
C TYR A 257 -16.15 12.55 2.34
N VAL A 258 -16.52 13.78 2.70
CA VAL A 258 -15.57 14.79 3.18
C VAL A 258 -15.44 14.71 4.70
N ASP A 259 -16.58 14.72 5.42
CA ASP A 259 -16.59 14.70 6.88
C ASP A 259 -16.47 13.27 7.45
N GLY A 260 -16.57 12.25 6.61
CA GLY A 260 -16.42 10.85 7.01
C GLY A 260 -17.54 10.31 7.91
N LEU A 261 -18.70 11.01 8.01
CA LEU A 261 -19.79 10.61 8.89
C LEU A 261 -20.53 9.38 8.32
N PRO A 262 -20.65 8.25 9.07
CA PRO A 262 -21.45 7.11 8.65
C PRO A 262 -22.93 7.48 8.49
N LEU A 263 -23.61 6.92 7.48
CA LEU A 263 -25.06 7.17 7.26
C LEU A 263 -25.91 6.79 8.46
N ALA A 264 -25.51 5.77 9.24
CA ALA A 264 -26.19 5.43 10.49
C ALA A 264 -26.17 6.59 11.48
N ARG A 265 -25.03 7.31 11.61
CA ARG A 265 -24.95 8.52 12.47
C ARG A 265 -25.75 9.67 11.90
N PHE A 266 -25.78 9.83 10.59
CA PHE A 266 -26.58 10.87 9.95
C PHE A 266 -28.10 10.61 10.11
N GLU A 267 -28.54 9.37 10.12
CA GLU A 267 -29.91 8.96 10.50
C GLU A 267 -30.28 9.50 11.89
N TYR A 268 -29.38 9.34 12.89
CA TYR A 268 -29.58 9.92 14.23
C TYR A 268 -29.56 11.44 14.26
N VAL A 269 -28.76 12.09 13.41
CA VAL A 269 -28.76 13.57 13.30
C VAL A 269 -30.12 14.05 12.82
N LEU A 270 -30.69 13.42 11.78
CA LEU A 270 -32.03 13.75 11.28
C LEU A 270 -33.12 13.43 12.30
N ALA A 271 -33.01 12.30 13.01
CA ALA A 271 -33.97 11.92 14.06
C ALA A 271 -34.03 12.97 15.20
N ARG A 272 -32.91 13.59 15.57
CA ARG A 272 -32.89 14.70 16.56
C ARG A 272 -33.65 15.94 16.08
N ALA A 273 -33.75 16.13 14.77
CA ALA A 273 -34.56 17.19 14.16
C ALA A 273 -36.00 16.73 13.88
N GLY A 274 -36.46 15.60 14.45
CA GLY A 274 -37.81 15.08 14.27
C GLY A 274 -38.04 14.36 12.94
N VAL A 275 -37.01 14.12 12.14
CA VAL A 275 -37.14 13.53 10.79
C VAL A 275 -36.57 12.12 10.77
N LEU A 276 -37.45 11.13 10.53
CA LEU A 276 -37.07 9.73 10.44
C LEU A 276 -36.82 9.34 8.97
N VAL A 277 -35.56 9.28 8.56
CA VAL A 277 -35.15 8.79 7.25
C VAL A 277 -34.31 7.51 7.44
N PRO A 278 -34.84 6.35 7.04
CA PRO A 278 -34.12 5.09 7.20
C PRO A 278 -32.79 5.11 6.46
N ARG A 279 -31.75 4.54 7.07
CA ARG A 279 -30.40 4.39 6.49
C ARG A 279 -30.41 3.84 5.07
N GLN A 280 -31.33 2.92 4.75
CA GLN A 280 -31.48 2.39 3.39
C GLN A 280 -31.90 3.47 2.38
N THR A 281 -32.73 4.42 2.80
CA THR A 281 -33.14 5.56 1.96
C THR A 281 -31.97 6.50 1.72
N LEU A 282 -31.20 6.83 2.78
CA LEU A 282 -29.97 7.62 2.66
C LEU A 282 -28.98 6.94 1.70
N ALA A 283 -28.80 5.62 1.81
CA ALA A 283 -27.92 4.87 0.90
C ALA A 283 -28.39 4.93 -0.56
N ARG A 284 -29.70 4.82 -0.81
CA ARG A 284 -30.28 4.96 -2.18
C ARG A 284 -30.06 6.36 -2.74
N TRP A 285 -30.18 7.41 -1.93
CA TRP A 285 -29.91 8.78 -2.35
C TRP A 285 -28.44 8.97 -2.70
N VAL A 286 -27.51 8.46 -1.89
CA VAL A 286 -26.07 8.50 -2.20
C VAL A 286 -25.78 7.83 -3.54
N ILE A 287 -26.32 6.61 -3.77
CA ILE A 287 -26.09 5.86 -4.99
C ILE A 287 -26.67 6.57 -6.21
N GLY A 288 -27.94 7.03 -6.11
CA GLY A 288 -28.57 7.74 -7.21
C GLY A 288 -27.87 9.05 -7.55
N THR A 289 -27.43 9.81 -6.54
CA THR A 289 -26.66 11.04 -6.73
C THR A 289 -25.31 10.74 -7.39
N ALA A 290 -24.61 9.69 -6.96
CA ALA A 290 -23.36 9.27 -7.59
C ALA A 290 -23.55 8.92 -9.07
N GLN A 291 -24.65 8.24 -9.42
CA GLN A 291 -24.99 7.95 -10.82
C GLN A 291 -25.25 9.21 -11.64
N ALA A 292 -25.96 10.18 -11.05
CA ALA A 292 -26.24 11.45 -11.73
C ALA A 292 -24.96 12.29 -11.93
N LEU A 293 -23.95 12.14 -11.05
CA LEU A 293 -22.67 12.83 -11.16
C LEU A 293 -21.64 12.08 -12.04
N GLN A 294 -21.96 10.89 -12.56
CA GLN A 294 -21.03 10.11 -13.38
C GLN A 294 -20.50 10.88 -14.61
N PRO A 295 -21.33 11.64 -15.38
CA PRO A 295 -20.81 12.44 -16.48
C PRO A 295 -19.75 13.47 -16.05
N LEU A 296 -19.94 14.09 -14.89
CA LEU A 296 -18.95 15.01 -14.32
C LEU A 296 -17.65 14.27 -13.95
N ALA A 297 -17.75 13.10 -13.33
CA ALA A 297 -16.58 12.28 -13.01
C ALA A 297 -15.82 11.86 -14.27
N ASN A 298 -16.51 11.56 -15.38
CA ASN A 298 -15.88 11.26 -16.67
C ASN A 298 -15.13 12.48 -17.21
N LEU A 299 -15.74 13.67 -17.22
CA LEU A 299 -15.06 14.91 -17.62
C LEU A 299 -13.85 15.23 -16.73
N MET A 300 -13.95 15.00 -15.43
CA MET A 300 -12.80 15.12 -14.51
C MET A 300 -11.68 14.15 -14.89
N ARG A 301 -12.02 12.92 -15.28
CA ARG A 301 -11.05 11.93 -15.76
C ARG A 301 -10.36 12.42 -17.05
N ASP A 302 -11.11 12.97 -17.99
CA ASP A 302 -10.54 13.51 -19.23
C ASP A 302 -9.57 14.65 -18.94
N VAL A 303 -9.92 15.56 -18.02
CA VAL A 303 -9.03 16.64 -17.57
C VAL A 303 -7.79 16.07 -16.89
N LEU A 304 -7.94 15.03 -16.06
CA LEU A 304 -6.81 14.38 -15.39
C LEU A 304 -5.85 13.75 -16.40
N LEU A 305 -6.39 12.95 -17.34
CA LEU A 305 -5.59 12.27 -18.36
C LEU A 305 -5.02 13.21 -19.42
N GLY A 306 -5.57 14.42 -19.56
CA GLY A 306 -5.00 15.48 -20.38
C GLY A 306 -3.80 16.19 -19.75
N HIS A 307 -3.43 15.83 -18.50
CA HIS A 307 -2.34 16.48 -17.77
C HIS A 307 -1.07 15.65 -17.80
N ASP A 308 0.09 16.32 -17.85
CA ASP A 308 1.40 15.69 -18.02
C ASP A 308 1.96 15.06 -16.71
N VAL A 309 1.46 15.46 -15.54
CA VAL A 309 1.89 14.90 -14.24
C VAL A 309 0.69 14.38 -13.48
N ILE A 310 0.71 13.08 -13.19
CA ILE A 310 -0.30 12.43 -12.35
C ILE A 310 0.37 11.80 -11.13
N HIS A 311 -0.23 12.03 -9.97
CA HIS A 311 0.11 11.39 -8.71
C HIS A 311 -0.83 10.23 -8.45
N MET A 312 -0.31 9.08 -8.04
CA MET A 312 -1.12 7.92 -7.63
C MET A 312 -0.67 7.36 -6.29
N ASP A 313 -1.66 6.89 -5.55
CA ASP A 313 -1.45 6.15 -4.30
C ASP A 313 -2.62 5.19 -4.08
N GLU A 314 -2.50 4.21 -3.19
CA GLU A 314 -3.56 3.30 -2.84
C GLU A 314 -3.57 2.99 -1.34
N THR A 315 -4.77 2.73 -0.82
CA THR A 315 -4.96 2.34 0.57
C THR A 315 -5.86 1.11 0.67
N PRO A 316 -5.55 0.16 1.58
CA PRO A 316 -6.40 -1.00 1.76
C PRO A 316 -7.77 -0.62 2.31
N VAL A 317 -8.81 -1.23 1.80
CA VAL A 317 -10.19 -1.12 2.28
C VAL A 317 -10.78 -2.51 2.48
N GLN A 318 -11.50 -2.71 3.59
CA GLN A 318 -12.20 -3.96 3.87
C GLN A 318 -13.65 -3.85 3.41
N VAL A 319 -14.09 -4.81 2.58
CA VAL A 319 -15.47 -4.92 2.11
C VAL A 319 -16.04 -6.24 2.62
N LEU A 320 -16.99 -6.18 3.58
CA LEU A 320 -17.43 -7.35 4.34
C LEU A 320 -18.21 -8.39 3.50
N LYS A 321 -18.95 -7.94 2.49
CA LYS A 321 -19.75 -8.83 1.62
C LYS A 321 -19.34 -8.69 0.16
N GLU A 322 -18.13 -9.05 -0.15
CA GLU A 322 -17.61 -9.05 -1.51
C GLU A 322 -17.90 -10.40 -2.17
N PRO A 323 -18.64 -10.46 -3.28
CA PRO A 323 -18.93 -11.73 -3.95
C PRO A 323 -17.65 -12.49 -4.28
N GLY A 324 -17.60 -13.78 -3.90
CA GLY A 324 -16.44 -14.65 -4.16
C GLY A 324 -15.19 -14.38 -3.30
N ARG A 325 -15.29 -13.50 -2.27
CA ARG A 325 -14.14 -13.20 -1.38
C ARG A 325 -14.53 -13.28 0.09
N ALA A 326 -13.56 -13.71 0.92
CA ALA A 326 -13.76 -13.71 2.37
C ALA A 326 -13.88 -12.28 2.92
N ALA A 327 -14.66 -12.10 3.99
CA ALA A 327 -14.86 -10.81 4.65
C ALA A 327 -13.55 -10.19 5.19
N THR A 328 -12.51 -11.01 5.43
CA THR A 328 -11.17 -10.59 5.86
C THR A 328 -10.29 -10.11 4.71
N SER A 329 -10.70 -10.31 3.46
CA SER A 329 -9.94 -9.90 2.28
C SER A 329 -9.79 -8.38 2.23
N LYS A 330 -8.59 -7.92 1.88
CA LYS A 330 -8.31 -6.49 1.69
C LYS A 330 -8.43 -6.15 0.20
N SER A 331 -9.35 -5.28 -0.13
CA SER A 331 -9.46 -4.60 -1.41
C SER A 331 -8.72 -3.26 -1.35
N GLN A 332 -8.65 -2.51 -2.43
CA GLN A 332 -7.89 -1.27 -2.49
C GLN A 332 -8.79 -0.10 -2.93
N MET A 333 -8.53 1.06 -2.36
CA MET A 333 -8.99 2.33 -2.89
C MET A 333 -7.79 3.03 -3.52
N TRP A 334 -7.84 3.24 -4.81
CA TRP A 334 -6.84 3.96 -5.58
C TRP A 334 -7.20 5.43 -5.67
N VAL A 335 -6.22 6.30 -5.49
CA VAL A 335 -6.37 7.74 -5.71
C VAL A 335 -5.51 8.15 -6.89
N GLN A 336 -6.06 8.99 -7.75
CA GLN A 336 -5.36 9.66 -8.82
C GLN A 336 -5.52 11.16 -8.61
N ARG A 337 -4.42 11.91 -8.67
CA ARG A 337 -4.43 13.36 -8.53
C ARG A 337 -3.57 14.00 -9.61
N GLY A 338 -4.13 14.99 -10.30
CA GLY A 338 -3.47 15.77 -11.33
C GLY A 338 -4.29 17.02 -11.65
N GLY A 339 -4.22 17.48 -12.88
CA GLY A 339 -4.96 18.64 -13.35
C GLY A 339 -4.17 19.94 -13.33
N PRO A 340 -4.69 21.01 -13.94
CA PRO A 340 -3.99 22.27 -14.09
C PRO A 340 -3.73 22.96 -12.74
N PRO A 341 -2.69 23.81 -12.65
CA PRO A 341 -2.40 24.58 -11.45
C PRO A 341 -3.63 25.34 -10.93
N GLY A 342 -3.87 25.26 -9.63
CA GLY A 342 -5.02 25.91 -8.98
C GLY A 342 -6.37 25.22 -9.18
N LYS A 343 -6.47 24.20 -10.06
CA LYS A 343 -7.69 23.42 -10.31
C LYS A 343 -7.40 21.91 -10.27
N PRO A 344 -6.96 21.36 -9.13
CA PRO A 344 -6.61 19.95 -9.05
C PRO A 344 -7.83 19.06 -9.23
N VAL A 345 -7.64 17.97 -9.96
CA VAL A 345 -8.59 16.87 -10.08
C VAL A 345 -8.13 15.73 -9.17
N VAL A 346 -9.04 15.22 -8.36
CA VAL A 346 -8.81 14.05 -7.50
C VAL A 346 -9.89 13.01 -7.80
N LEU A 347 -9.48 11.82 -8.20
CA LEU A 347 -10.37 10.70 -8.47
C LEU A 347 -10.03 9.53 -7.56
N PHE A 348 -11.08 8.89 -7.04
CA PHE A 348 -10.98 7.67 -6.26
C PHE A 348 -11.58 6.52 -7.02
N GLU A 349 -10.87 5.41 -7.10
CA GLU A 349 -11.36 4.20 -7.72
C GLU A 349 -11.15 2.98 -6.84
N TYR A 350 -12.23 2.22 -6.65
CA TYR A 350 -12.21 0.97 -5.93
C TYR A 350 -11.79 -0.17 -6.85
N ASP A 351 -10.85 -0.99 -6.37
CA ASP A 351 -10.51 -2.25 -7.04
C ASP A 351 -10.27 -3.35 -5.99
N PRO A 352 -10.77 -4.57 -6.19
CA PRO A 352 -10.51 -5.69 -5.29
C PRO A 352 -9.03 -6.11 -5.29
N SER A 353 -8.26 -5.68 -6.26
CA SER A 353 -6.87 -6.08 -6.49
C SER A 353 -5.89 -4.93 -6.27
N ARG A 354 -4.65 -5.30 -5.89
CA ARG A 354 -3.47 -4.45 -5.88
C ARG A 354 -2.52 -4.81 -7.04
N ALA A 355 -2.99 -5.57 -8.02
CA ALA A 355 -2.19 -6.04 -9.13
C ALA A 355 -1.78 -4.91 -10.09
N GLN A 356 -0.72 -5.15 -10.88
CA GLN A 356 -0.19 -4.21 -11.86
C GLN A 356 -1.20 -3.84 -12.97
N ALA A 357 -2.18 -4.70 -13.22
CA ALA A 357 -3.24 -4.44 -14.19
C ALA A 357 -4.11 -3.22 -13.83
N VAL A 358 -4.22 -2.88 -12.53
CA VAL A 358 -5.07 -1.77 -12.09
C VAL A 358 -4.50 -0.42 -12.54
N PRO A 359 -3.26 -0.02 -12.19
CA PRO A 359 -2.71 1.24 -12.68
C PRO A 359 -2.58 1.29 -14.21
N LEU A 360 -2.34 0.16 -14.89
CA LEU A 360 -2.35 0.11 -16.36
C LEU A 360 -3.73 0.48 -16.93
N ARG A 361 -4.81 -0.08 -16.38
CA ARG A 361 -6.19 0.25 -16.77
C ARG A 361 -6.55 1.70 -16.44
N LEU A 362 -6.15 2.19 -15.27
CA LEU A 362 -6.47 3.55 -14.82
C LEU A 362 -5.82 4.63 -15.68
N LEU A 363 -4.63 4.34 -16.21
CA LEU A 363 -3.84 5.26 -17.05
C LEU A 363 -3.76 4.80 -18.52
N GLU A 364 -4.74 4.00 -18.97
CA GLU A 364 -4.79 3.53 -20.35
C GLU A 364 -4.79 4.72 -21.35
N GLY A 365 -3.87 4.67 -22.31
CA GLY A 365 -3.70 5.70 -23.33
C GLY A 365 -3.03 7.00 -22.85
N TRP A 366 -2.75 7.16 -21.57
CA TRP A 366 -2.10 8.34 -21.03
C TRP A 366 -0.58 8.31 -21.24
N LYS A 367 -0.01 9.49 -21.50
CA LYS A 367 1.43 9.73 -21.62
C LYS A 367 1.82 10.88 -20.71
N GLY A 368 2.95 10.74 -19.99
CA GLY A 368 3.40 11.77 -19.06
C GLY A 368 4.24 11.23 -17.90
N HIS A 369 4.25 11.95 -16.80
CA HIS A 369 5.07 11.68 -15.63
C HIS A 369 4.21 11.17 -14.47
N LEU A 370 4.39 9.90 -14.09
CA LEU A 370 3.69 9.29 -12.97
C LEU A 370 4.51 9.39 -11.69
N MET A 371 4.02 10.13 -10.71
CA MET A 371 4.54 10.15 -9.35
C MET A 371 3.84 9.07 -8.52
N ALA A 372 4.58 8.08 -8.06
CA ALA A 372 4.08 7.02 -7.18
C ALA A 372 5.19 6.54 -6.23
N ASP A 373 4.81 5.75 -5.25
CA ASP A 373 5.76 5.09 -4.34
C ASP A 373 6.57 3.98 -5.03
N GLY A 374 7.44 3.30 -4.27
CA GLY A 374 8.28 2.21 -4.78
C GLY A 374 7.58 0.87 -4.94
N LEU A 375 6.25 0.81 -4.93
CA LEU A 375 5.48 -0.43 -4.99
C LEU A 375 5.60 -1.11 -6.35
N GLU A 376 5.62 -2.44 -6.33
CA GLU A 376 5.72 -3.27 -7.54
C GLU A 376 4.49 -3.17 -8.46
N SER A 377 3.31 -2.83 -7.92
CA SER A 377 2.09 -2.62 -8.70
C SER A 377 2.27 -1.56 -9.79
N TYR A 378 3.13 -0.58 -9.56
CA TYR A 378 3.50 0.42 -10.57
C TYR A 378 4.67 0.00 -11.47
N GLY A 379 5.17 -1.25 -11.32
CA GLY A 379 6.33 -1.74 -12.10
C GLY A 379 6.04 -1.79 -13.58
N ALA A 380 4.91 -2.38 -13.98
CA ALA A 380 4.54 -2.58 -15.39
C ALA A 380 4.32 -1.26 -16.13
N ILE A 381 3.81 -0.23 -15.45
CA ILE A 381 3.52 1.06 -16.09
C ILE A 381 4.80 1.80 -16.54
N ALA A 382 5.95 1.47 -15.93
CA ALA A 382 7.24 2.02 -16.35
C ALA A 382 7.70 1.52 -17.73
N PHE A 383 7.07 0.47 -18.26
CA PHE A 383 7.31 -0.09 -19.59
C PHE A 383 6.26 0.36 -20.61
N THR A 384 5.27 1.16 -20.19
CA THR A 384 4.29 1.75 -21.13
C THR A 384 4.95 2.88 -21.89
N GLU A 385 4.81 2.87 -23.21
CA GLU A 385 5.39 3.88 -24.07
C GLU A 385 4.84 5.28 -23.73
N GLY A 386 5.74 6.24 -23.57
CA GLY A 386 5.41 7.62 -23.23
C GLY A 386 5.13 7.88 -21.75
N VAL A 387 5.23 6.86 -20.87
CA VAL A 387 5.07 7.04 -19.42
C VAL A 387 6.42 7.04 -18.72
N THR A 388 6.74 8.12 -18.02
CA THR A 388 7.95 8.27 -17.20
C THR A 388 7.59 8.20 -15.72
N ARG A 389 8.12 7.22 -15.01
CA ARG A 389 7.86 7.06 -13.58
C ARG A 389 8.84 7.88 -12.74
N LEU A 390 8.31 8.66 -11.79
CA LEU A 390 9.04 9.39 -10.77
C LEU A 390 9.05 8.59 -9.46
N GLY A 391 10.06 8.83 -8.62
CA GLY A 391 10.18 8.23 -7.30
C GLY A 391 9.87 9.24 -6.19
N CYS A 392 9.30 8.76 -5.08
CA CYS A 392 8.92 9.59 -3.94
C CYS A 392 10.04 9.64 -2.89
N TRP A 393 10.59 10.82 -2.63
CA TRP A 393 11.62 11.02 -1.59
C TRP A 393 11.08 10.87 -0.16
N VAL A 394 9.80 11.11 0.10
CA VAL A 394 9.18 10.86 1.41
C VAL A 394 9.28 9.38 1.78
N HIS A 395 8.98 8.47 0.85
CA HIS A 395 9.11 7.04 1.08
C HIS A 395 10.55 6.59 1.31
N ALA A 396 11.52 7.15 0.59
CA ALA A 396 12.93 6.91 0.84
C ALA A 396 13.33 7.42 2.24
N ARG A 397 12.95 8.65 2.59
CA ARG A 397 13.21 9.27 3.89
C ARG A 397 12.61 8.46 5.05
N ARG A 398 11.35 8.01 4.93
CA ARG A 398 10.64 7.22 5.96
C ARG A 398 11.41 5.96 6.35
N ARG A 399 12.04 5.27 5.39
CA ARG A 399 12.86 4.09 5.67
C ARG A 399 14.10 4.42 6.50
N PHE A 400 14.75 5.56 6.26
CA PHE A 400 15.88 6.01 7.09
C PHE A 400 15.41 6.51 8.47
N VAL A 401 14.25 7.11 8.58
CA VAL A 401 13.62 7.43 9.88
C VAL A 401 13.39 6.15 10.68
N ASP A 402 12.84 5.11 10.06
CA ASP A 402 12.67 3.81 10.74
C ASP A 402 14.01 3.21 11.15
N ALA A 403 15.04 3.28 10.31
CA ALA A 403 16.39 2.83 10.65
C ALA A 403 17.02 3.66 11.79
N SER A 404 16.75 4.97 11.88
CA SER A 404 17.23 5.80 12.99
C SER A 404 16.55 5.45 14.33
N LYS A 405 15.29 5.01 14.30
CA LYS A 405 14.54 4.62 15.50
C LYS A 405 15.08 3.34 16.16
N VAL A 406 15.83 2.52 15.44
CA VAL A 406 16.46 1.30 15.97
C VAL A 406 17.70 1.61 16.81
N LEU A 407 18.34 2.74 16.58
CA LEU A 407 19.53 3.15 17.31
C LEU A 407 19.19 3.47 18.78
N PRO A 408 20.13 3.26 19.72
CA PRO A 408 19.97 3.71 21.09
C PRO A 408 19.72 5.22 21.17
N ALA A 409 18.94 5.64 22.18
CA ALA A 409 18.65 7.06 22.39
C ALA A 409 19.94 7.90 22.47
N GLY A 410 19.99 9.02 21.76
CA GLY A 410 21.13 9.93 21.72
C GLY A 410 22.27 9.52 20.80
N LYS A 411 22.30 8.30 20.25
CA LYS A 411 23.33 7.89 19.28
C LYS A 411 22.97 8.29 17.87
N ARG A 412 23.89 8.96 17.19
CA ARG A 412 23.82 9.24 15.76
C ARG A 412 24.55 8.14 14.98
N GLY A 413 24.02 7.81 13.81
CA GLY A 413 24.60 6.81 12.91
C GLY A 413 24.28 7.14 11.44
N ARG A 414 24.66 6.25 10.55
CA ARG A 414 24.54 6.40 9.08
C ARG A 414 23.13 6.78 8.59
N ALA A 415 22.08 6.32 9.28
CA ALA A 415 20.70 6.74 8.97
C ALA A 415 20.50 8.25 9.13
N HIS A 416 21.15 8.89 10.13
CA HIS A 416 21.06 10.32 10.35
C HIS A 416 21.83 11.13 9.29
N GLU A 417 22.93 10.58 8.76
CA GLU A 417 23.68 11.19 7.64
C GLU A 417 22.79 11.25 6.39
N ALA A 418 22.14 10.13 6.03
CA ALA A 418 21.18 10.11 4.92
C ALA A 418 20.04 11.10 5.13
N LEU A 419 19.46 11.14 6.35
CA LEU A 419 18.38 12.07 6.68
C LEU A 419 18.81 13.53 6.56
N ALA A 420 20.05 13.87 6.93
CA ALA A 420 20.59 15.20 6.79
C ALA A 420 20.73 15.60 5.30
N LEU A 421 21.25 14.70 4.45
CA LEU A 421 21.37 14.94 3.02
C LEU A 421 19.99 15.07 2.34
N ILE A 422 19.06 14.19 2.64
CA ILE A 422 17.67 14.30 2.15
C ILE A 422 17.02 15.60 2.65
N GLY A 423 17.29 16.00 3.90
CA GLY A 423 16.83 17.28 4.46
C GLY A 423 17.31 18.50 3.68
N LYS A 424 18.57 18.49 3.17
CA LYS A 424 19.08 19.55 2.29
C LYS A 424 18.26 19.67 1.00
N LEU A 425 17.83 18.54 0.39
CA LEU A 425 16.98 18.56 -0.82
C LEU A 425 15.63 19.24 -0.54
N TYR A 426 14.98 18.91 0.58
CA TYR A 426 13.72 19.55 0.95
C TYR A 426 13.88 21.03 1.32
N ALA A 427 15.01 21.43 1.90
CA ALA A 427 15.29 22.84 2.14
C ALA A 427 15.40 23.63 0.82
N ILE A 428 16.07 23.07 -0.19
CA ILE A 428 16.16 23.68 -1.52
C ILE A 428 14.78 23.78 -2.19
N GLU A 429 13.95 22.74 -2.10
CA GLU A 429 12.57 22.77 -2.63
C GLU A 429 11.69 23.80 -1.90
N LYS A 430 11.92 24.02 -0.61
CA LYS A 430 11.26 25.09 0.15
C LYS A 430 11.65 26.47 -0.38
N ASP A 431 12.93 26.70 -0.63
CA ASP A 431 13.43 27.96 -1.22
C ASP A 431 12.85 28.17 -2.64
N ALA A 432 12.60 27.07 -3.36
CA ALA A 432 12.06 27.07 -4.73
C ALA A 432 10.54 27.28 -4.83
N ARG A 433 9.80 27.35 -3.70
CA ARG A 433 8.32 27.31 -3.71
C ARG A 433 7.69 28.41 -4.55
N GLU A 434 8.19 29.63 -4.45
CA GLU A 434 7.65 30.81 -5.14
C GLU A 434 8.26 31.03 -6.54
N LEU A 435 9.21 30.17 -6.96
CA LEU A 435 9.87 30.28 -8.24
C LEU A 435 9.02 29.65 -9.35
N ASN A 436 9.13 30.21 -10.56
CA ASN A 436 8.58 29.56 -11.76
C ASN A 436 9.41 28.32 -12.14
N ASP A 437 8.88 27.50 -13.05
CA ASP A 437 9.49 26.21 -13.40
C ASP A 437 10.92 26.34 -13.94
N ALA A 438 11.20 27.35 -14.76
CA ALA A 438 12.55 27.58 -15.28
C ALA A 438 13.53 27.96 -14.18
N GLN A 439 13.15 28.85 -13.27
CA GLN A 439 13.96 29.25 -12.12
C GLN A 439 14.16 28.10 -11.14
N ARG A 440 13.11 27.31 -10.91
CA ARG A 440 13.17 26.09 -10.06
C ARG A 440 14.11 25.06 -10.65
N LEU A 441 14.05 24.84 -11.95
CA LEU A 441 14.99 23.96 -12.65
C LEU A 441 16.43 24.43 -12.49
N ALA A 442 16.72 25.72 -12.72
CA ALA A 442 18.04 26.30 -12.55
C ALA A 442 18.57 26.13 -11.12
N LEU A 443 17.70 26.37 -10.10
CA LEU A 443 18.05 26.15 -8.70
C LEU A 443 18.36 24.68 -8.40
N ARG A 444 17.57 23.75 -8.92
CA ARG A 444 17.80 22.31 -8.79
C ARG A 444 19.12 21.88 -9.41
N GLN A 445 19.42 22.36 -10.62
CA GLN A 445 20.66 22.03 -11.31
C GLN A 445 21.90 22.60 -10.58
N SER A 446 21.82 23.78 -9.99
CA SER A 446 22.93 24.38 -9.27
C SER A 446 23.12 23.85 -7.84
N ARG A 447 22.04 23.60 -7.08
CA ARG A 447 22.11 23.23 -5.66
C ARG A 447 21.75 21.77 -5.40
N SER A 448 20.62 21.29 -5.92
CA SER A 448 20.15 19.92 -5.63
C SER A 448 21.04 18.87 -6.28
N ARG A 449 21.60 19.13 -7.47
CA ARG A 449 22.53 18.22 -8.15
C ARG A 449 23.73 17.89 -7.27
N ALA A 450 24.36 18.90 -6.67
CA ALA A 450 25.51 18.70 -5.80
C ALA A 450 25.18 17.81 -4.58
N VAL A 451 23.98 18.00 -3.98
CA VAL A 451 23.52 17.16 -2.86
C VAL A 451 23.22 15.74 -3.31
N ILE A 452 22.63 15.56 -4.49
CA ILE A 452 22.37 14.22 -5.08
C ILE A 452 23.69 13.49 -5.34
N ASP A 453 24.72 14.18 -5.88
CA ASP A 453 26.02 13.59 -6.13
C ASP A 453 26.76 13.25 -4.81
N GLU A 454 26.59 14.08 -3.76
CA GLU A 454 27.09 13.79 -2.40
C GLU A 454 26.41 12.54 -1.82
N LEU A 455 25.07 12.46 -1.92
CA LEU A 455 24.28 11.33 -1.44
C LEU A 455 24.60 10.05 -2.22
N ARG A 456 24.86 10.15 -3.54
CA ARG A 456 25.25 8.98 -4.35
C ARG A 456 26.59 8.41 -3.89
N ARG A 457 27.60 9.25 -3.74
CA ARG A 457 28.91 8.83 -3.24
C ARG A 457 28.81 8.20 -1.85
N TRP A 458 28.04 8.82 -0.97
CA TRP A 458 27.76 8.26 0.36
C TRP A 458 27.09 6.90 0.27
N LEU A 459 26.06 6.74 -0.57
CA LEU A 459 25.34 5.47 -0.77
C LEU A 459 26.29 4.36 -1.25
N ASP A 460 27.13 4.65 -2.25
CA ASP A 460 28.06 3.67 -2.83
C ASP A 460 29.13 3.21 -1.82
N GLN A 461 29.54 4.09 -0.89
CA GLN A 461 30.47 3.76 0.18
C GLN A 461 29.81 2.94 1.30
N VAL A 462 28.57 3.26 1.66
CA VAL A 462 27.90 2.66 2.83
C VAL A 462 27.22 1.35 2.49
N LEU A 463 26.60 1.24 1.32
CA LEU A 463 25.80 0.08 0.90
C LEU A 463 26.55 -1.26 1.06
N PRO A 464 27.80 -1.43 0.63
CA PRO A 464 28.52 -2.71 0.75
C PRO A 464 28.92 -3.06 2.19
N THR A 465 28.90 -2.09 3.11
CA THR A 465 29.35 -2.25 4.49
C THR A 465 28.22 -2.58 5.47
N VAL A 466 26.96 -2.63 4.99
CA VAL A 466 25.77 -2.84 5.83
C VAL A 466 25.06 -4.12 5.39
N PRO A 467 24.74 -5.05 6.32
CA PRO A 467 23.97 -6.25 5.99
C PRO A 467 22.63 -5.89 5.34
N PRO A 468 22.28 -6.50 4.18
CA PRO A 468 21.04 -6.19 3.44
C PRO A 468 19.77 -6.47 4.26
N THR A 469 19.84 -7.41 5.21
CA THR A 469 18.73 -7.85 6.06
C THR A 469 18.46 -6.90 7.22
N SER A 470 19.41 -6.02 7.57
CA SER A 470 19.20 -5.01 8.60
C SER A 470 18.21 -3.92 8.14
N VAL A 471 17.60 -3.20 9.09
CA VAL A 471 16.67 -2.11 8.78
C VAL A 471 17.35 -1.01 7.96
N LEU A 472 18.59 -0.69 8.28
CA LEU A 472 19.40 0.26 7.51
C LEU A 472 19.73 -0.30 6.11
N GLY A 473 20.12 -1.57 6.00
CA GLY A 473 20.37 -2.22 4.72
C GLY A 473 19.15 -2.23 3.80
N GLY A 474 17.95 -2.47 4.37
CA GLY A 474 16.68 -2.34 3.66
C GLY A 474 16.42 -0.93 3.13
N ALA A 475 16.77 0.12 3.91
CA ALA A 475 16.66 1.53 3.50
C ALA A 475 17.64 1.87 2.37
N LEU A 476 18.90 1.45 2.49
CA LEU A 476 19.95 1.64 1.48
C LEU A 476 19.59 0.92 0.17
N GLY A 477 19.16 -0.35 0.26
CA GLY A 477 18.73 -1.13 -0.90
C GLY A 477 17.52 -0.51 -1.61
N TYR A 478 16.57 0.06 -0.86
CA TYR A 478 15.45 0.81 -1.46
C TYR A 478 15.96 2.07 -2.19
N LEU A 479 16.78 2.88 -1.54
CA LEU A 479 17.37 4.09 -2.14
C LEU A 479 18.13 3.76 -3.42
N HIS A 480 18.95 2.70 -3.40
CA HIS A 480 19.71 2.25 -4.56
C HIS A 480 18.81 1.83 -5.73
N ARG A 481 17.79 0.98 -5.48
CA ARG A 481 16.87 0.51 -6.53
C ARG A 481 16.00 1.61 -7.10
N GLN A 482 15.60 2.60 -6.29
CA GLN A 482 14.76 3.71 -6.74
C GLN A 482 15.57 4.90 -7.28
N TRP A 483 16.89 4.87 -7.22
CA TRP A 483 17.77 5.99 -7.59
C TRP A 483 17.43 6.64 -8.92
N PRO A 484 17.30 5.90 -10.04
CA PRO A 484 16.98 6.50 -11.33
C PRO A 484 15.64 7.26 -11.35
N ARG A 485 14.68 6.81 -10.54
CA ARG A 485 13.35 7.43 -10.44
C ARG A 485 13.34 8.63 -9.52
N LEU A 486 14.11 8.55 -8.41
CA LEU A 486 14.23 9.62 -7.41
C LEU A 486 14.95 10.85 -7.97
N THR A 487 15.85 10.70 -8.93
CA THR A 487 16.61 11.80 -9.51
C THR A 487 15.91 12.52 -10.66
N ARG A 488 14.85 11.95 -11.23
CA ARG A 488 14.12 12.52 -12.38
C ARG A 488 13.46 13.86 -12.11
N TYR A 489 13.11 14.19 -10.88
CA TYR A 489 12.56 15.52 -10.56
C TYR A 489 13.52 16.66 -10.90
N LEU A 490 14.81 16.36 -11.08
CA LEU A 490 15.83 17.33 -11.54
C LEU A 490 15.74 17.64 -13.03
N GLU A 491 14.99 16.88 -13.82
CA GLU A 491 14.92 17.04 -15.28
C GLU A 491 14.04 18.22 -15.69
N ARG A 492 13.03 18.57 -14.87
CA ARG A 492 12.06 19.65 -15.13
C ARG A 492 11.71 20.38 -13.83
N GLY A 493 11.37 21.66 -13.92
CA GLY A 493 11.03 22.47 -12.76
C GLY A 493 9.65 22.16 -12.15
N ASP A 494 8.70 21.72 -12.96
CA ASP A 494 7.34 21.37 -12.55
C ASP A 494 7.21 19.97 -11.94
N LEU A 495 8.21 19.06 -12.13
CA LEU A 495 8.15 17.72 -11.58
C LEU A 495 8.24 17.73 -10.04
N PRO A 496 7.38 16.98 -9.36
CA PRO A 496 7.38 16.93 -7.89
C PRO A 496 8.52 16.08 -7.35
N ILE A 497 9.04 16.44 -6.18
CA ILE A 497 10.04 15.65 -5.44
C ILE A 497 9.41 14.46 -4.71
N ASP A 498 8.13 14.53 -4.36
CA ASP A 498 7.43 13.52 -3.57
C ASP A 498 5.95 13.36 -3.96
N ASN A 499 5.29 12.36 -3.35
CA ASN A 499 3.91 12.01 -3.58
C ASN A 499 2.93 12.58 -2.54
N ASN A 500 3.33 13.57 -1.75
CA ASN A 500 2.50 14.15 -0.69
C ASN A 500 1.13 14.62 -1.20
N LEU A 501 1.05 15.03 -2.46
CA LEU A 501 -0.21 15.47 -3.05
C LEU A 501 -1.25 14.35 -3.11
N ALA A 502 -0.87 13.12 -3.48
CA ALA A 502 -1.78 11.97 -3.46
C ALA A 502 -2.02 11.47 -2.02
N GLU A 503 -0.97 11.44 -1.18
CA GLU A 503 -1.09 11.04 0.23
C GLU A 503 -2.07 11.94 0.98
N ASN A 504 -2.02 13.25 0.78
CA ASN A 504 -2.98 14.20 1.37
C ASN A 504 -4.38 14.05 0.79
N ALA A 505 -4.50 13.76 -0.51
CA ALA A 505 -5.80 13.55 -1.16
C ALA A 505 -6.51 12.29 -0.64
N ILE A 506 -5.76 11.21 -0.32
CA ILE A 506 -6.34 9.96 0.19
C ILE A 506 -6.67 10.02 1.68
N ARG A 507 -6.08 10.95 2.44
CA ARG A 507 -6.21 11.05 3.90
C ARG A 507 -7.67 11.15 4.40
N PRO A 508 -8.56 12.00 3.84
CA PRO A 508 -9.96 12.06 4.27
C PRO A 508 -10.66 10.71 4.15
N PHE A 509 -10.37 9.95 3.08
CA PHE A 509 -10.88 8.60 2.90
C PHE A 509 -10.35 7.64 3.98
N VAL A 510 -9.06 7.70 4.31
CA VAL A 510 -8.44 6.86 5.35
C VAL A 510 -9.03 7.14 6.73
N VAL A 511 -9.22 8.42 7.09
CA VAL A 511 -9.88 8.84 8.33
C VAL A 511 -11.32 8.32 8.37
N GLY A 512 -12.11 8.59 7.32
CA GLY A 512 -13.50 8.14 7.22
C GLY A 512 -13.63 6.61 7.26
N ARG A 513 -12.69 5.85 6.68
CA ARG A 513 -12.64 4.39 6.72
C ARG A 513 -12.54 3.85 8.15
N ASN A 514 -11.75 4.47 9.02
CA ASN A 514 -11.57 4.03 10.40
C ASN A 514 -12.86 4.14 11.22
N TYR A 515 -13.72 5.12 10.90
CA TYR A 515 -15.05 5.29 11.51
C TYR A 515 -16.15 4.49 10.81
N ALA A 516 -15.98 4.14 9.53
CA ALA A 516 -17.00 3.51 8.69
C ALA A 516 -16.82 1.98 8.55
N ARG A 517 -16.49 1.26 9.60
CA ARG A 517 -16.40 -0.22 9.59
C ARG A 517 -17.71 -0.94 9.21
N SER A 518 -18.71 -0.27 8.69
CA SER A 518 -20.02 -0.87 8.40
C SER A 518 -20.48 -0.71 6.95
N THR A 519 -20.97 -1.77 6.42
CA THR A 519 -22.09 -2.06 5.48
C THR A 519 -22.26 -1.19 4.20
N ILE A 520 -21.84 0.05 4.11
CA ILE A 520 -22.22 0.98 3.02
C ILE A 520 -21.31 0.89 1.81
N MET A 521 -20.07 0.45 2.00
CA MET A 521 -19.17 0.13 0.88
C MET A 521 -19.73 -0.94 -0.06
N GLN A 522 -20.68 -1.76 0.42
CA GLN A 522 -21.34 -2.80 -0.39
C GLN A 522 -22.24 -2.24 -1.47
N THR A 523 -22.92 -1.13 -1.20
CA THR A 523 -23.95 -0.60 -2.10
C THR A 523 -23.34 0.29 -3.19
N LEU A 524 -22.23 0.98 -2.89
CA LEU A 524 -21.46 1.74 -3.89
C LEU A 524 -20.77 0.80 -4.89
N ARG A 525 -20.31 -0.36 -4.42
CA ARG A 525 -19.61 -1.33 -5.26
C ARG A 525 -20.47 -1.94 -6.36
N SER A 526 -21.70 -2.37 -6.06
CA SER A 526 -22.55 -3.10 -7.02
C SER A 526 -22.95 -2.24 -8.21
N ARG A 527 -22.81 -0.90 -8.13
CA ARG A 527 -23.19 0.04 -9.19
C ARG A 527 -22.06 0.88 -9.77
N LEU A 528 -20.97 1.15 -9.03
CA LEU A 528 -19.74 1.70 -9.61
C LEU A 528 -19.02 0.67 -10.51
N LEU A 529 -19.09 -0.62 -10.16
CA LEU A 529 -18.58 -1.71 -11.00
C LEU A 529 -19.45 -1.98 -12.23
N SER A 530 -20.77 -1.73 -12.18
CA SER A 530 -21.61 -1.85 -13.38
C SER A 530 -21.32 -0.76 -14.41
N CYS A 531 -20.81 0.40 -13.97
CA CYS A 531 -20.33 1.44 -14.88
C CYS A 531 -18.96 1.13 -15.48
N ALA A 532 -18.04 0.48 -14.71
CA ALA A 532 -16.74 0.03 -15.23
C ALA A 532 -16.85 -1.17 -16.17
N GLY A 533 -17.88 -2.02 -16.00
CA GLY A 533 -18.16 -3.18 -16.90
C GLY A 533 -18.87 -2.84 -18.19
N ALA A 534 -19.51 -1.67 -18.31
CA ALA A 534 -20.23 -1.25 -19.50
C ALA A 534 -19.34 -0.63 -20.59
N HIS A 535 -18.08 -0.32 -20.27
CA HIS A 535 -17.11 0.19 -21.27
C HIS A 535 -16.38 -0.91 -22.05
N GLY A 536 -16.73 -2.18 -21.85
CA GLY A 536 -16.25 -3.33 -22.66
C GLY A 536 -17.05 -3.63 -23.92
N LEU A 537 -18.06 -2.83 -24.27
CA LEU A 537 -18.82 -3.01 -25.52
C LEU A 537 -18.58 -1.81 -26.43
N GLY A 538 -17.91 -2.13 -27.54
CA GLY A 538 -17.39 -1.24 -28.55
C GLY A 538 -18.36 -0.18 -29.06
N PHE A 539 -17.79 0.98 -29.31
CA PHE A 539 -18.23 1.82 -30.41
C PHE A 539 -17.30 1.54 -31.60
N ALA A 540 -17.89 0.89 -32.60
CA ALA A 540 -17.41 0.94 -33.97
C ALA A 540 -17.87 2.26 -34.59
#